data_159c49c9622bf5c344be0d68fa6fd5b7
#
_entry.id   159c49c9622bf5c344be0d68fa6fd5b7
#
_cell.length_a   1.000
_cell.length_b   1.000
_cell.length_c   1.000
_cell.angle_alpha   90.00
_cell.angle_beta   90.00
_cell.angle_gamma   90.00
#
_symmetry.space_group_name_H-M   'P 1'
#
loop_
_entity.id
_entity.type
_entity.pdbx_description
1 polymer ?
#
loop_
_entity_poly.entity_id
_entity_poly.type
_entity_poly.pdbx_seq_one_letter_code
_entity_poly.pdbx_strand_id
1 'polypeptide(L)'
;MNNLVLSLAPKFTKLQTLILRQDKPQLEDNAVETIANYCHDLQDLDLSKSFKLSDRSLFALAHGCPNLIKLNISGCTAFSDMGLAYLAQFCRKLKYLNLCGCVKAASDKALKTIGYNCRQLQSLNLGWCENVGDVGVMSLAYGCPDLRALDLCGCVLITDDSVIALANNCLHLRSLGLYYCQNITDRAMYSLAHSRVKNKHEMWESMKNRYMEEGLVNLNISQCTALTPPAVQAVCDSFPSLHTCSGRHSLIISGCLNLTSVHCACADLAHRAASALPHPAH
;
A
#
# COMPACT_ATOMS: atom_id res chain seq x y z
N MET A 1 -11.98 -7.73 -26.75
CA MET A 1 -12.21 -6.81 -25.63
C MET A 1 -12.43 -5.37 -26.10
N ASN A 2 -11.50 -4.79 -26.83
CA ASN A 2 -11.60 -3.38 -27.24
C ASN A 2 -12.95 -3.04 -27.94
N ASN A 3 -13.32 -3.77 -29.01
CA ASN A 3 -14.59 -3.56 -29.72
C ASN A 3 -15.83 -3.77 -28.84
N LEU A 4 -15.77 -4.66 -27.85
CA LEU A 4 -16.86 -4.86 -26.89
C LEU A 4 -17.06 -3.62 -26.03
N VAL A 5 -15.98 -3.04 -25.50
CA VAL A 5 -16.03 -1.80 -24.71
C VAL A 5 -16.58 -0.66 -25.56
N LEU A 6 -16.08 -0.47 -26.79
CA LEU A 6 -16.55 0.58 -27.71
C LEU A 6 -18.05 0.49 -27.97
N SER A 7 -18.60 -0.73 -28.08
CA SER A 7 -20.03 -0.94 -28.36
C SER A 7 -20.93 -0.84 -27.13
N LEU A 8 -20.42 -1.19 -25.94
CA LEU A 8 -21.21 -1.27 -24.71
C LEU A 8 -21.13 -0.03 -23.84
N ALA A 9 -19.97 0.63 -23.72
CA ALA A 9 -19.83 1.78 -22.83
C ALA A 9 -20.88 2.88 -23.07
N PRO A 10 -21.26 3.23 -24.32
CA PRO A 10 -22.31 4.22 -24.58
C PRO A 10 -23.70 3.83 -24.04
N LYS A 11 -23.92 2.53 -23.77
CA LYS A 11 -25.22 2.01 -23.28
C LYS A 11 -25.31 1.98 -21.76
N PHE A 12 -24.17 2.08 -21.06
CA PHE A 12 -24.07 1.94 -19.61
C PHE A 12 -23.62 3.23 -18.93
N THR A 13 -24.31 4.33 -19.19
CA THR A 13 -23.94 5.67 -18.70
C THR A 13 -23.90 5.82 -17.17
N LYS A 14 -24.61 4.95 -16.44
CA LYS A 14 -24.63 4.91 -14.96
C LYS A 14 -23.70 3.84 -14.37
N LEU A 15 -22.76 3.35 -15.16
CA LEU A 15 -21.82 2.33 -14.71
C LEU A 15 -20.93 2.85 -13.58
N GLN A 16 -20.89 2.14 -12.46
CA GLN A 16 -20.07 2.48 -11.30
C GLN A 16 -18.85 1.59 -11.15
N THR A 17 -18.90 0.35 -11.62
CA THR A 17 -17.82 -0.61 -11.51
C THR A 17 -17.57 -1.28 -12.84
N LEU A 18 -16.29 -1.27 -13.27
CA LEU A 18 -15.86 -1.94 -14.50
C LEU A 18 -14.52 -2.64 -14.26
N ILE A 19 -14.53 -3.96 -14.40
CA ILE A 19 -13.34 -4.80 -14.27
C ILE A 19 -13.03 -5.44 -15.62
N LEU A 20 -11.94 -5.00 -16.25
CA LEU A 20 -11.49 -5.45 -17.57
C LEU A 20 -10.19 -6.27 -17.49
N ARG A 21 -10.09 -7.08 -16.43
CA ARG A 21 -8.91 -7.92 -16.19
C ARG A 21 -8.86 -9.08 -17.19
N GLN A 22 -7.74 -9.21 -17.88
CA GLN A 22 -7.44 -10.35 -18.79
C GLN A 22 -5.97 -10.73 -18.72
N ASP A 23 -5.68 -11.99 -19.04
CA ASP A 23 -4.29 -12.47 -19.12
C ASP A 23 -3.52 -11.85 -20.30
N LYS A 24 -4.21 -11.52 -21.38
CA LYS A 24 -3.68 -10.80 -22.54
C LYS A 24 -4.66 -9.70 -22.96
N PRO A 25 -4.77 -8.61 -22.20
CA PRO A 25 -5.69 -7.55 -22.55
C PRO A 25 -5.25 -6.85 -23.83
N GLN A 26 -6.18 -6.68 -24.75
CA GLN A 26 -6.01 -5.93 -25.99
C GLN A 26 -6.79 -4.62 -25.95
N LEU A 27 -6.82 -3.95 -24.79
CA LEU A 27 -7.41 -2.64 -24.67
C LEU A 27 -6.48 -1.60 -25.27
N GLU A 28 -7.06 -0.67 -25.99
CA GLU A 28 -6.41 0.49 -26.58
C GLU A 28 -7.03 1.77 -26.02
N ASP A 29 -6.34 2.89 -26.17
CA ASP A 29 -6.77 4.18 -25.61
C ASP A 29 -8.18 4.57 -25.99
N ASN A 30 -8.62 4.30 -27.24
CA ASN A 30 -9.96 4.62 -27.72
C ASN A 30 -11.09 3.95 -26.90
N ALA A 31 -10.85 2.74 -26.37
CA ALA A 31 -11.83 2.09 -25.49
C ALA A 31 -11.92 2.83 -24.14
N VAL A 32 -10.81 3.22 -23.56
CA VAL A 32 -10.80 3.97 -22.30
C VAL A 32 -11.34 5.38 -22.49
N GLU A 33 -11.04 6.04 -23.60
CA GLU A 33 -11.65 7.32 -24.00
C GLU A 33 -13.18 7.19 -24.11
N THR A 34 -13.67 6.08 -24.69
CA THR A 34 -15.12 5.84 -24.78
C THR A 34 -15.73 5.63 -23.39
N ILE A 35 -15.08 4.86 -22.50
CA ILE A 35 -15.53 4.74 -21.10
C ILE A 35 -15.62 6.12 -20.45
N ALA A 36 -14.58 6.93 -20.59
CA ALA A 36 -14.51 8.26 -19.98
C ALA A 36 -15.59 9.22 -20.52
N ASN A 37 -15.93 9.09 -21.80
CA ASN A 37 -16.93 9.94 -22.44
C ASN A 37 -18.39 9.60 -22.07
N TYR A 38 -18.66 8.38 -21.60
CA TYR A 38 -20.02 7.93 -21.34
C TYR A 38 -20.29 7.49 -19.90
N CYS A 39 -19.28 7.06 -19.14
CA CYS A 39 -19.45 6.48 -17.82
C CYS A 39 -18.94 7.42 -16.70
N HIS A 40 -19.57 8.58 -16.56
CA HIS A 40 -19.13 9.62 -15.60
C HIS A 40 -19.33 9.26 -14.13
N ASP A 41 -20.21 8.28 -13.83
CA ASP A 41 -20.46 7.78 -12.47
C ASP A 41 -19.47 6.69 -12.03
N LEU A 42 -18.44 6.41 -12.85
CA LEU A 42 -17.49 5.34 -12.60
C LEU A 42 -16.68 5.61 -11.33
N GLN A 43 -16.68 4.63 -10.42
CA GLN A 43 -16.00 4.69 -9.12
C GLN A 43 -14.91 3.62 -8.97
N ASP A 44 -15.09 2.46 -9.60
CA ASP A 44 -14.15 1.33 -9.49
C ASP A 44 -13.78 0.84 -10.90
N LEU A 45 -12.51 0.98 -11.25
CA LEU A 45 -11.99 0.63 -12.57
C LEU A 45 -10.72 -0.22 -12.46
N ASP A 46 -10.74 -1.41 -13.07
CA ASP A 46 -9.57 -2.29 -13.20
C ASP A 46 -9.18 -2.42 -14.68
N LEU A 47 -8.04 -1.83 -15.03
CA LEU A 47 -7.38 -1.89 -16.35
C LEU A 47 -6.04 -2.64 -16.28
N SER A 48 -5.81 -3.43 -15.23
CA SER A 48 -4.51 -4.08 -14.98
C SER A 48 -4.04 -4.89 -16.18
N LYS A 49 -2.70 -4.91 -16.39
CA LYS A 49 -2.01 -5.60 -17.49
C LYS A 49 -2.37 -5.11 -18.91
N SER A 50 -2.96 -3.92 -19.03
CA SER A 50 -3.29 -3.31 -20.34
C SER A 50 -2.06 -2.59 -20.91
N PHE A 51 -1.14 -3.33 -21.51
CA PHE A 51 0.18 -2.85 -21.95
C PHE A 51 0.15 -1.86 -23.12
N LYS A 52 -0.96 -1.77 -23.86
CA LYS A 52 -1.13 -0.86 -24.99
C LYS A 52 -1.70 0.51 -24.62
N LEU A 53 -2.16 0.67 -23.38
CA LEU A 53 -2.69 1.95 -22.91
C LEU A 53 -1.56 2.95 -22.71
N SER A 54 -1.78 4.18 -23.15
CA SER A 54 -0.88 5.32 -23.00
C SER A 54 -1.48 6.39 -22.10
N ASP A 55 -0.76 7.47 -21.86
CA ASP A 55 -1.22 8.62 -21.08
C ASP A 55 -2.54 9.23 -21.59
N ARG A 56 -2.89 9.01 -22.87
CA ARG A 56 -4.19 9.40 -23.41
C ARG A 56 -5.34 8.84 -22.61
N SER A 57 -5.22 7.54 -22.18
CA SER A 57 -6.19 6.91 -21.28
C SER A 57 -6.29 7.63 -19.93
N LEU A 58 -5.16 8.00 -19.33
CA LEU A 58 -5.15 8.68 -18.03
C LEU A 58 -5.74 10.09 -18.14
N PHE A 59 -5.45 10.82 -19.23
CA PHE A 59 -6.04 12.13 -19.48
C PHE A 59 -7.56 12.03 -19.69
N ALA A 60 -8.03 11.04 -20.45
CA ALA A 60 -9.46 10.81 -20.64
C ALA A 60 -10.17 10.52 -19.32
N LEU A 61 -9.62 9.61 -18.50
CA LEU A 61 -10.17 9.27 -17.18
C LEU A 61 -10.19 10.48 -16.23
N ALA A 62 -9.14 11.31 -16.26
CA ALA A 62 -9.07 12.52 -15.44
C ALA A 62 -10.25 13.46 -15.69
N HIS A 63 -10.66 13.62 -16.95
CA HIS A 63 -11.78 14.49 -17.33
C HIS A 63 -13.13 13.80 -17.22
N GLY A 64 -13.24 12.56 -17.67
CA GLY A 64 -14.51 11.86 -17.78
C GLY A 64 -14.97 11.15 -16.51
N CYS A 65 -14.05 10.75 -15.62
CA CYS A 65 -14.35 9.95 -14.43
C CYS A 65 -13.83 10.58 -13.13
N PRO A 66 -14.22 11.81 -12.76
CA PRO A 66 -13.70 12.49 -11.56
C PRO A 66 -14.16 11.84 -10.24
N ASN A 67 -15.12 10.90 -10.32
CA ASN A 67 -15.67 10.18 -9.18
C ASN A 67 -14.91 8.87 -8.84
N LEU A 68 -13.79 8.59 -9.51
CA LEU A 68 -13.00 7.39 -9.25
C LEU A 68 -12.55 7.34 -7.78
N ILE A 69 -12.86 6.20 -7.16
CA ILE A 69 -12.51 5.84 -5.78
C ILE A 69 -11.43 4.75 -5.80
N LYS A 70 -11.54 3.81 -6.75
CA LYS A 70 -10.59 2.72 -6.93
C LYS A 70 -10.11 2.67 -8.36
N LEU A 71 -8.80 2.62 -8.54
CA LEU A 71 -8.16 2.45 -9.84
C LEU A 71 -7.04 1.42 -9.75
N ASN A 72 -7.13 0.39 -10.56
CA ASN A 72 -6.07 -0.59 -10.74
C ASN A 72 -5.52 -0.51 -12.17
N ILE A 73 -4.27 -0.07 -12.28
CA ILE A 73 -3.51 -0.01 -13.54
C ILE A 73 -2.18 -0.79 -13.42
N SER A 74 -2.13 -1.77 -12.48
CA SER A 74 -0.92 -2.58 -12.28
C SER A 74 -0.47 -3.25 -13.58
N GLY A 75 0.84 -3.20 -13.84
CA GLY A 75 1.44 -3.74 -15.04
C GLY A 75 1.20 -2.92 -16.32
N CYS A 76 0.59 -1.76 -16.25
CA CYS A 76 0.45 -0.84 -17.41
C CYS A 76 1.75 -0.05 -17.58
N THR A 77 2.74 -0.64 -18.25
CA THR A 77 4.13 -0.16 -18.31
C THR A 77 4.35 1.06 -19.22
N ALA A 78 3.38 1.43 -20.05
CA ALA A 78 3.51 2.53 -21.00
C ALA A 78 3.04 3.89 -20.43
N PHE A 79 2.37 3.91 -19.27
CA PHE A 79 2.03 5.16 -18.60
C PHE A 79 3.28 5.89 -18.11
N SER A 80 3.26 7.22 -18.17
CA SER A 80 4.31 8.07 -17.63
C SER A 80 3.91 8.72 -16.29
N ASP A 81 4.89 9.28 -15.61
CA ASP A 81 4.69 10.07 -14.39
C ASP A 81 3.84 11.33 -14.62
N MET A 82 3.93 11.91 -15.82
CA MET A 82 3.10 13.06 -16.20
C MET A 82 1.62 12.67 -16.33
N GLY A 83 1.33 11.55 -16.99
CA GLY A 83 -0.03 11.04 -17.11
C GLY A 83 -0.64 10.73 -15.73
N LEU A 84 0.11 10.06 -14.86
CA LEU A 84 -0.32 9.75 -13.51
C LEU A 84 -0.53 11.01 -12.65
N ALA A 85 0.39 11.96 -12.70
CA ALA A 85 0.28 13.23 -11.99
C ALA A 85 -0.94 14.03 -12.47
N TYR A 86 -1.21 14.01 -13.78
CA TYR A 86 -2.39 14.67 -14.34
C TYR A 86 -3.69 14.01 -13.82
N LEU A 87 -3.79 12.68 -13.86
CA LEU A 87 -4.94 11.96 -13.30
C LEU A 87 -5.19 12.37 -11.83
N ALA A 88 -4.14 12.41 -11.02
CA ALA A 88 -4.24 12.73 -9.59
C ALA A 88 -4.77 14.15 -9.31
N GLN A 89 -4.58 15.11 -10.22
CA GLN A 89 -5.11 16.48 -10.07
C GLN A 89 -6.65 16.52 -10.14
N PHE A 90 -7.26 15.61 -10.89
CA PHE A 90 -8.70 15.59 -11.13
C PHE A 90 -9.42 14.50 -10.33
N CYS A 91 -8.84 13.30 -10.19
CA CYS A 91 -9.45 12.18 -9.47
C CYS A 91 -9.15 12.25 -7.96
N ARG A 92 -9.57 13.32 -7.28
CA ARG A 92 -9.25 13.62 -5.87
C ARG A 92 -9.97 12.72 -4.85
N LYS A 93 -10.95 11.91 -5.31
CA LYS A 93 -11.70 10.96 -4.47
C LYS A 93 -11.04 9.59 -4.35
N LEU A 94 -9.86 9.40 -4.97
CA LEU A 94 -9.14 8.14 -4.94
C LEU A 94 -8.82 7.73 -3.49
N LYS A 95 -9.24 6.50 -3.15
CA LYS A 95 -8.96 5.81 -1.89
C LYS A 95 -8.07 4.59 -2.09
N TYR A 96 -8.16 3.95 -3.26
CA TYR A 96 -7.41 2.74 -3.60
C TYR A 96 -6.77 2.91 -4.96
N LEU A 97 -5.44 2.84 -5.01
CA LEU A 97 -4.66 2.96 -6.23
C LEU A 97 -3.63 1.84 -6.31
N ASN A 98 -3.66 1.07 -7.39
CA ASN A 98 -2.67 0.02 -7.62
C ASN A 98 -1.83 0.36 -8.85
N LEU A 99 -0.54 0.60 -8.60
CA LEU A 99 0.49 0.96 -9.58
C LEU A 99 1.58 -0.11 -9.69
N CYS A 100 1.37 -1.32 -9.13
CA CYS A 100 2.39 -2.36 -9.10
C CYS A 100 2.97 -2.60 -10.51
N GLY A 101 4.29 -2.51 -10.66
CA GLY A 101 4.98 -2.66 -11.93
C GLY A 101 4.85 -1.49 -12.92
N CYS A 102 4.24 -0.37 -12.52
CA CYS A 102 4.17 0.85 -13.36
C CYS A 102 5.43 1.71 -13.20
N VAL A 103 6.60 1.15 -13.54
CA VAL A 103 7.92 1.75 -13.25
C VAL A 103 8.08 3.17 -13.77
N LYS A 104 7.55 3.47 -14.97
CA LYS A 104 7.65 4.80 -15.58
C LYS A 104 6.67 5.81 -14.98
N ALA A 105 5.48 5.34 -14.56
CA ALA A 105 4.43 6.20 -14.01
C ALA A 105 4.69 6.54 -12.53
N ALA A 106 5.12 5.56 -11.75
CA ALA A 106 5.37 5.73 -10.33
C ALA A 106 6.78 6.30 -10.10
N SER A 107 6.86 7.60 -9.93
CA SER A 107 8.08 8.36 -9.60
C SER A 107 7.80 9.29 -8.41
N ASP A 108 8.84 9.79 -7.78
CA ASP A 108 8.72 10.78 -6.69
C ASP A 108 7.89 12.00 -7.10
N LYS A 109 8.03 12.45 -8.34
CA LYS A 109 7.25 13.58 -8.89
C LYS A 109 5.75 13.28 -8.95
N ALA A 110 5.38 12.11 -9.45
CA ALA A 110 3.97 11.67 -9.49
C ALA A 110 3.40 11.48 -8.08
N LEU A 111 4.18 10.85 -7.17
CA LEU A 111 3.77 10.62 -5.79
C LEU A 111 3.58 11.92 -5.00
N LYS A 112 4.41 12.94 -5.26
CA LYS A 112 4.21 14.28 -4.70
C LYS A 112 2.86 14.87 -5.11
N THR A 113 2.47 14.71 -6.37
CA THR A 113 1.17 15.19 -6.86
C THR A 113 0.01 14.39 -6.27
N ILE A 114 0.16 13.06 -6.11
CA ILE A 114 -0.82 12.19 -5.44
C ILE A 114 -0.98 12.64 -3.98
N GLY A 115 0.11 12.79 -3.22
CA GLY A 115 0.06 13.23 -1.83
C GLY A 115 -0.63 14.58 -1.66
N TYR A 116 -0.43 15.51 -2.58
CA TYR A 116 -1.06 16.81 -2.53
C TYR A 116 -2.57 16.80 -2.82
N ASN A 117 -3.02 15.99 -3.79
CA ASN A 117 -4.39 16.01 -4.31
C ASN A 117 -5.28 14.90 -3.77
N CYS A 118 -4.75 13.67 -3.54
CA CYS A 118 -5.54 12.50 -3.17
C CYS A 118 -5.52 12.27 -1.65
N ARG A 119 -5.96 13.25 -0.87
CA ARG A 119 -5.88 13.24 0.60
C ARG A 119 -6.70 12.15 1.28
N GLN A 120 -7.65 11.54 0.57
CA GLN A 120 -8.47 10.43 1.06
C GLN A 120 -7.86 9.05 0.77
N LEU A 121 -6.61 9.00 0.26
CA LEU A 121 -5.96 7.75 -0.14
C LEU A 121 -5.76 6.86 1.10
N GLN A 122 -6.27 5.64 1.02
CA GLN A 122 -6.23 4.63 2.08
C GLN A 122 -5.34 3.44 1.72
N SER A 123 -5.20 3.12 0.44
CA SER A 123 -4.40 2.00 -0.02
C SER A 123 -3.65 2.37 -1.30
N LEU A 124 -2.35 2.16 -1.29
CA LEU A 124 -1.48 2.36 -2.45
C LEU A 124 -0.54 1.18 -2.60
N ASN A 125 -0.52 0.59 -3.80
CA ASN A 125 0.46 -0.43 -4.15
C ASN A 125 1.46 0.15 -5.16
N LEU A 126 2.73 0.16 -4.77
CA LEU A 126 3.88 0.61 -5.55
C LEU A 126 4.89 -0.53 -5.78
N GLY A 127 4.48 -1.77 -5.57
CA GLY A 127 5.37 -2.91 -5.72
C GLY A 127 6.12 -2.89 -7.06
N TRP A 128 7.44 -3.09 -7.01
CA TRP A 128 8.33 -3.10 -8.18
C TRP A 128 8.38 -1.77 -8.97
N CYS A 129 8.14 -0.65 -8.29
CA CYS A 129 8.31 0.68 -8.86
C CYS A 129 9.69 1.24 -8.47
N GLU A 130 10.71 0.90 -9.23
CA GLU A 130 12.13 1.18 -8.93
C GLU A 130 12.49 2.68 -8.90
N ASN A 131 11.66 3.56 -9.47
CA ASN A 131 11.85 5.01 -9.47
C ASN A 131 11.21 5.72 -8.25
N VAL A 132 10.68 4.95 -7.30
CA VAL A 132 10.12 5.47 -6.06
C VAL A 132 11.21 5.54 -5.00
N GLY A 133 11.45 6.74 -4.49
CA GLY A 133 12.40 7.03 -3.43
C GLY A 133 11.75 7.70 -2.22
N ASP A 134 12.58 8.16 -1.30
CA ASP A 134 12.14 8.75 -0.03
C ASP A 134 11.28 10.00 -0.24
N VAL A 135 11.62 10.86 -1.22
CA VAL A 135 10.89 12.11 -1.47
C VAL A 135 9.43 11.83 -1.83
N GLY A 136 9.17 10.81 -2.65
CA GLY A 136 7.82 10.40 -3.02
C GLY A 136 7.05 9.84 -1.83
N VAL A 137 7.65 8.91 -1.09
CA VAL A 137 7.01 8.29 0.09
C VAL A 137 6.74 9.30 1.20
N MET A 138 7.68 10.21 1.47
CA MET A 138 7.49 11.30 2.44
C MET A 138 6.33 12.22 2.02
N SER A 139 6.21 12.54 0.73
CA SER A 139 5.10 13.33 0.21
C SER A 139 3.74 12.65 0.43
N LEU A 140 3.67 11.33 0.27
CA LEU A 140 2.49 10.53 0.60
C LEU A 140 2.20 10.54 2.10
N ALA A 141 3.22 10.35 2.94
CA ALA A 141 3.08 10.34 4.39
C ALA A 141 2.48 11.64 4.94
N TYR A 142 2.91 12.78 4.41
CA TYR A 142 2.39 14.10 4.81
C TYR A 142 1.02 14.42 4.17
N GLY A 143 0.77 13.96 2.95
CA GLY A 143 -0.42 14.32 2.19
C GLY A 143 -1.61 13.39 2.38
N CYS A 144 -1.39 12.13 2.77
CA CYS A 144 -2.41 11.09 2.88
C CYS A 144 -2.48 10.53 4.31
N PRO A 145 -3.00 11.28 5.30
CA PRO A 145 -3.00 10.86 6.72
C PRO A 145 -3.86 9.61 6.97
N ASP A 146 -4.86 9.36 6.11
CA ASP A 146 -5.76 8.19 6.21
C ASP A 146 -5.17 6.92 5.59
N LEU A 147 -3.88 6.91 5.23
CA LEU A 147 -3.24 5.75 4.60
C LEU A 147 -3.23 4.56 5.57
N ARG A 148 -3.81 3.45 5.11
CA ARG A 148 -3.99 2.20 5.88
C ARG A 148 -3.13 1.06 5.33
N ALA A 149 -2.87 1.05 4.03
CA ALA A 149 -2.06 0.04 3.37
C ALA A 149 -1.12 0.67 2.36
N LEU A 150 0.17 0.38 2.49
CA LEU A 150 1.19 0.79 1.55
C LEU A 150 2.09 -0.39 1.21
N ASP A 151 2.18 -0.71 -0.07
CA ASP A 151 3.10 -1.73 -0.56
C ASP A 151 4.24 -1.06 -1.34
N LEU A 152 5.45 -1.19 -0.82
CA LEU A 152 6.71 -0.69 -1.36
C LEU A 152 7.66 -1.83 -1.74
N CYS A 153 7.13 -3.06 -1.89
CA CYS A 153 7.94 -4.22 -2.22
C CYS A 153 8.75 -3.97 -3.49
N GLY A 154 10.08 -4.17 -3.44
CA GLY A 154 10.98 -3.94 -4.57
C GLY A 154 11.27 -2.46 -4.91
N CYS A 155 10.85 -1.51 -4.09
CA CYS A 155 11.25 -0.11 -4.21
C CYS A 155 12.66 0.07 -3.62
N VAL A 156 13.68 -0.14 -4.44
CA VAL A 156 15.08 -0.22 -4.00
C VAL A 156 15.71 1.10 -3.57
N LEU A 157 15.09 2.23 -3.89
CA LEU A 157 15.63 3.57 -3.56
C LEU A 157 15.17 4.09 -2.19
N ILE A 158 14.15 3.47 -1.57
CA ILE A 158 13.69 3.91 -0.27
C ILE A 158 14.67 3.52 0.83
N THR A 159 14.75 4.37 1.85
CA THR A 159 15.57 4.19 3.05
C THR A 159 14.70 4.27 4.32
N ASP A 160 15.35 4.26 5.47
CA ASP A 160 14.70 4.47 6.77
C ASP A 160 13.86 5.74 6.82
N ASP A 161 14.24 6.79 6.09
CA ASP A 161 13.55 8.07 6.12
C ASP A 161 12.11 7.96 5.60
N SER A 162 11.86 7.10 4.60
CA SER A 162 10.50 6.73 4.16
C SER A 162 9.68 6.14 5.30
N VAL A 163 10.22 5.14 6.00
CA VAL A 163 9.50 4.42 7.06
C VAL A 163 9.27 5.32 8.26
N ILE A 164 10.25 6.16 8.61
CA ILE A 164 10.15 7.14 9.70
C ILE A 164 9.04 8.15 9.40
N ALA A 165 8.96 8.66 8.17
CA ALA A 165 7.90 9.58 7.76
C ALA A 165 6.50 8.94 7.87
N LEU A 166 6.36 7.69 7.41
CA LEU A 166 5.11 6.92 7.54
C LEU A 166 4.74 6.69 9.01
N ALA A 167 5.69 6.29 9.84
CA ALA A 167 5.48 6.04 11.26
C ALA A 167 4.98 7.28 12.02
N ASN A 168 5.44 8.46 11.63
CA ASN A 168 5.10 9.71 12.31
C ASN A 168 3.80 10.36 11.79
N ASN A 169 3.39 10.09 10.56
CA ASN A 169 2.28 10.82 9.92
C ASN A 169 1.08 9.93 9.53
N CYS A 170 1.29 8.63 9.27
CA CYS A 170 0.22 7.72 8.89
C CYS A 170 -0.24 6.88 10.09
N LEU A 171 -0.94 7.51 11.03
CA LEU A 171 -1.31 6.88 12.31
C LEU A 171 -2.30 5.70 12.15
N HIS A 172 -2.98 5.63 11.02
CA HIS A 172 -3.93 4.56 10.67
C HIS A 172 -3.30 3.43 9.85
N LEU A 173 -1.97 3.42 9.69
CA LEU A 173 -1.29 2.40 8.88
C LEU A 173 -1.43 1.02 9.52
N ARG A 174 -1.99 0.07 8.76
CA ARG A 174 -2.27 -1.32 9.17
C ARG A 174 -1.44 -2.34 8.40
N SER A 175 -1.07 -2.02 7.17
CA SER A 175 -0.31 -2.92 6.30
C SER A 175 0.84 -2.18 5.63
N LEU A 176 2.06 -2.71 5.78
CA LEU A 176 3.26 -2.16 5.17
C LEU A 176 4.08 -3.29 4.52
N GLY A 177 4.26 -3.20 3.20
CA GLY A 177 5.12 -4.09 2.42
C GLY A 177 6.47 -3.44 2.16
N LEU A 178 7.55 -4.08 2.62
CA LEU A 178 8.94 -3.66 2.43
C LEU A 178 9.81 -4.80 1.87
N TYR A 179 9.19 -5.82 1.24
CA TYR A 179 9.95 -6.92 0.65
C TYR A 179 11.02 -6.38 -0.29
N TYR A 180 12.27 -6.86 -0.10
CA TYR A 180 13.42 -6.50 -0.94
C TYR A 180 13.80 -5.00 -0.90
N CYS A 181 13.47 -4.28 0.17
CA CYS A 181 13.93 -2.90 0.40
C CYS A 181 15.25 -2.95 1.20
N GLN A 182 16.37 -3.09 0.50
CA GLN A 182 17.67 -3.43 1.10
C GLN A 182 18.31 -2.29 1.92
N ASN A 183 17.85 -1.04 1.74
CA ASN A 183 18.37 0.12 2.49
C ASN A 183 17.57 0.40 3.78
N ILE A 184 16.68 -0.52 4.18
CA ILE A 184 15.94 -0.43 5.45
C ILE A 184 16.80 -1.08 6.55
N THR A 185 17.02 -0.33 7.64
CA THR A 185 17.81 -0.74 8.79
C THR A 185 17.01 -0.75 10.09
N ASP A 186 17.64 -1.11 11.19
CA ASP A 186 17.05 -1.10 12.52
C ASP A 186 16.42 0.24 12.92
N ARG A 187 16.95 1.34 12.40
CA ARG A 187 16.42 2.70 12.66
C ARG A 187 14.95 2.82 12.22
N ALA A 188 14.56 2.23 11.08
CA ALA A 188 13.19 2.18 10.64
C ALA A 188 12.30 1.37 11.60
N MET A 189 12.76 0.21 12.04
CA MET A 189 12.02 -0.67 12.95
C MET A 189 11.80 0.00 14.32
N TYR A 190 12.83 0.57 14.90
CA TYR A 190 12.69 1.32 16.15
C TYR A 190 11.76 2.52 16.00
N SER A 191 11.76 3.22 14.87
CA SER A 191 10.83 4.32 14.61
C SER A 191 9.38 3.84 14.56
N LEU A 192 9.08 2.74 13.89
CA LEU A 192 7.75 2.12 13.89
C LEU A 192 7.30 1.76 15.32
N ALA A 193 8.17 1.10 16.09
CA ALA A 193 7.87 0.72 17.47
C ALA A 193 7.57 1.93 18.36
N HIS A 194 8.37 3.00 18.26
CA HIS A 194 8.22 4.21 19.09
C HIS A 194 7.01 5.07 18.69
N SER A 195 6.63 5.11 17.41
CA SER A 195 5.49 5.90 16.95
C SER A 195 4.19 5.51 17.67
N ARG A 196 4.01 4.23 17.98
CA ARG A 196 2.85 3.75 18.74
C ARG A 196 2.85 4.23 20.18
N VAL A 197 4.02 4.34 20.82
CA VAL A 197 4.12 4.81 22.21
C VAL A 197 3.73 6.28 22.33
N LYS A 198 4.19 7.12 21.42
CA LYS A 198 3.83 8.54 21.36
C LYS A 198 2.32 8.71 21.10
N ASN A 199 1.79 7.99 20.14
CA ASN A 199 0.39 8.08 19.76
C ASN A 199 -0.57 7.59 20.84
N LYS A 200 -0.19 6.63 21.70
CA LYS A 200 -1.00 6.22 22.85
C LYS A 200 -1.33 7.39 23.80
N HIS A 201 -0.40 8.29 24.03
CA HIS A 201 -0.61 9.41 24.95
C HIS A 201 -1.57 10.45 24.37
N GLU A 202 -1.42 10.80 23.10
CA GLU A 202 -2.30 11.76 22.41
C GLU A 202 -3.70 11.18 22.11
N MET A 203 -3.76 9.89 21.78
CA MET A 203 -5.03 9.20 21.54
C MET A 203 -5.84 8.95 22.81
N TRP A 204 -5.20 8.79 23.97
CA TRP A 204 -5.88 8.61 25.24
C TRP A 204 -6.78 9.80 25.62
N GLU A 205 -6.37 11.01 25.30
CA GLU A 205 -7.17 12.21 25.57
C GLU A 205 -8.35 12.37 24.59
N SER A 206 -8.25 11.87 23.36
CA SER A 206 -9.30 11.98 22.33
C SER A 206 -10.29 10.81 22.30
N MET A 207 -9.97 9.68 22.93
CA MET A 207 -10.71 8.41 22.85
C MET A 207 -11.44 8.02 24.12
N LYS A 208 -12.41 8.81 24.58
CA LYS A 208 -13.37 8.30 25.58
C LYS A 208 -14.37 7.26 25.03
N ASN A 209 -14.43 6.99 23.72
CA ASN A 209 -15.52 6.17 23.15
C ASN A 209 -15.24 5.45 21.82
N ARG A 210 -14.03 4.98 21.45
CA ARG A 210 -13.87 4.08 20.29
C ARG A 210 -12.83 3.01 20.55
N TYR A 211 -13.15 1.77 20.10
CA TYR A 211 -12.26 0.62 20.05
C TYR A 211 -10.87 1.03 19.59
N MET A 212 -9.83 0.68 20.36
CA MET A 212 -8.44 0.94 20.03
C MET A 212 -8.16 0.35 18.63
N GLU A 213 -7.97 1.21 17.62
CA GLU A 213 -7.49 0.74 16.33
C GLU A 213 -6.11 0.10 16.57
N GLU A 214 -6.04 -1.18 16.41
CA GLU A 214 -4.81 -1.95 16.48
C GLU A 214 -3.88 -1.44 15.37
N GLY A 215 -2.72 -0.88 15.68
CA GLY A 215 -1.76 -0.36 14.68
C GLY A 215 -1.43 -1.38 13.56
N LEU A 216 -0.18 -1.58 13.20
CA LEU A 216 0.20 -2.54 12.16
C LEU A 216 -0.33 -3.94 12.46
N VAL A 217 -1.00 -4.54 11.48
CA VAL A 217 -1.49 -5.92 11.49
C VAL A 217 -0.83 -6.77 10.41
N ASN A 218 -0.17 -6.14 9.42
CA ASN A 218 0.63 -6.82 8.40
C ASN A 218 1.92 -6.04 8.15
N LEU A 219 3.05 -6.74 8.24
CA LEU A 219 4.37 -6.20 7.93
C LEU A 219 5.18 -7.25 7.15
N ASN A 220 5.60 -6.92 5.94
CA ASN A 220 6.49 -7.77 5.17
C ASN A 220 7.87 -7.10 5.06
N ILE A 221 8.86 -7.65 5.74
CA ILE A 221 10.26 -7.23 5.71
C ILE A 221 11.17 -8.32 5.16
N SER A 222 10.62 -9.26 4.41
CA SER A 222 11.39 -10.32 3.78
C SER A 222 12.48 -9.74 2.90
N GLN A 223 13.66 -10.36 2.91
CA GLN A 223 14.85 -9.92 2.18
C GLN A 223 15.41 -8.53 2.60
N CYS A 224 14.98 -7.96 3.72
CA CYS A 224 15.63 -6.78 4.33
C CYS A 224 16.79 -7.27 5.21
N THR A 225 17.94 -7.52 4.60
CA THR A 225 19.06 -8.24 5.22
C THR A 225 19.86 -7.44 6.26
N ALA A 226 19.65 -6.12 6.32
CA ALA A 226 20.32 -5.24 7.30
C ALA A 226 19.62 -5.19 8.68
N LEU A 227 18.46 -5.85 8.83
CA LEU A 227 17.70 -5.85 10.07
C LEU A 227 18.26 -6.84 11.09
N THR A 228 18.22 -6.47 12.37
CA THR A 228 18.63 -7.32 13.49
C THR A 228 17.43 -7.80 14.32
N PRO A 229 17.56 -8.96 15.02
CA PRO A 229 16.49 -9.48 15.86
C PRO A 229 15.96 -8.50 16.92
N PRO A 230 16.79 -7.74 17.65
CA PRO A 230 16.30 -6.79 18.66
C PRO A 230 15.39 -5.72 18.08
N ALA A 231 15.70 -5.17 16.90
CA ALA A 231 14.90 -4.13 16.27
C ALA A 231 13.54 -4.66 15.80
N VAL A 232 13.53 -5.86 15.19
CA VAL A 232 12.29 -6.49 14.73
C VAL A 232 11.44 -6.97 15.92
N GLN A 233 12.09 -7.46 17.01
CA GLN A 233 11.39 -7.81 18.23
C GLN A 233 10.68 -6.59 18.86
N ALA A 234 11.33 -5.42 18.89
CA ALA A 234 10.70 -4.19 19.37
C ALA A 234 9.41 -3.84 18.60
N VAL A 235 9.36 -4.13 17.29
CA VAL A 235 8.12 -3.97 16.49
C VAL A 235 7.06 -5.00 16.90
N CYS A 236 7.42 -6.28 17.11
CA CYS A 236 6.49 -7.31 17.57
C CYS A 236 5.90 -6.95 18.93
N ASP A 237 6.71 -6.45 19.85
CA ASP A 237 6.30 -6.07 21.21
C ASP A 237 5.33 -4.86 21.17
N SER A 238 5.55 -3.95 20.21
CA SER A 238 4.71 -2.76 20.05
C SER A 238 3.41 -3.05 19.30
N PHE A 239 3.36 -4.08 18.43
CA PHE A 239 2.20 -4.43 17.62
C PHE A 239 1.80 -5.90 17.84
N PRO A 240 0.98 -6.19 18.88
CA PRO A 240 0.61 -7.56 19.24
C PRO A 240 -0.15 -8.33 18.16
N SER A 241 -0.69 -7.64 17.15
CA SER A 241 -1.35 -8.26 15.99
C SER A 241 -0.38 -8.79 14.94
N LEU A 242 0.92 -8.50 15.07
CA LEU A 242 1.95 -9.06 14.20
C LEU A 242 2.35 -10.45 14.68
N HIS A 243 2.23 -11.43 13.82
CA HIS A 243 2.46 -12.83 14.14
C HIS A 243 3.47 -13.47 13.17
N THR A 244 4.48 -14.14 13.73
CA THR A 244 5.42 -15.01 13.00
C THR A 244 4.96 -16.46 12.95
N CYS A 245 3.94 -16.85 13.74
CA CYS A 245 3.47 -18.23 13.87
C CYS A 245 2.71 -18.73 12.64
N SER A 246 2.81 -20.07 12.42
CA SER A 246 2.18 -20.80 11.31
C SER A 246 0.68 -20.72 11.37
N GLY A 247 -0.06 -19.96 10.82
CA GLY A 247 -1.52 -19.82 10.83
C GLY A 247 -2.00 -18.37 10.80
N ARG A 248 -1.13 -17.42 11.13
CA ARG A 248 -1.47 -16.00 11.04
C ARG A 248 -0.56 -15.21 10.12
N HIS A 249 0.72 -15.55 9.99
CA HIS A 249 1.72 -15.01 9.04
C HIS A 249 1.55 -13.51 8.70
N SER A 250 1.33 -12.67 9.70
CA SER A 250 1.14 -11.24 9.48
C SER A 250 2.45 -10.44 9.58
N LEU A 251 3.49 -11.00 10.18
CA LEU A 251 4.88 -10.58 10.05
C LEU A 251 5.63 -11.58 9.17
N ILE A 252 6.04 -11.11 7.98
CA ILE A 252 6.73 -11.95 7.00
C ILE A 252 8.20 -11.54 6.96
N ILE A 253 9.08 -12.49 7.30
CA ILE A 253 10.54 -12.32 7.45
C ILE A 253 11.34 -13.30 6.57
N SER A 254 10.74 -13.82 5.52
CA SER A 254 11.38 -14.84 4.66
C SER A 254 12.69 -14.32 4.05
N GLY A 255 13.72 -15.15 4.08
CA GLY A 255 15.04 -14.77 3.55
C GLY A 255 15.88 -13.87 4.46
N CYS A 256 15.41 -13.55 5.67
CA CYS A 256 16.19 -12.89 6.72
C CYS A 256 16.73 -13.94 7.67
N LEU A 257 17.84 -14.59 7.32
CA LEU A 257 18.41 -15.74 8.05
C LEU A 257 18.80 -15.41 9.50
N ASN A 258 19.06 -14.15 9.80
CA ASN A 258 19.43 -13.66 11.12
C ASN A 258 18.22 -13.40 12.04
N LEU A 259 16.97 -13.42 11.54
CA LEU A 259 15.77 -13.09 12.31
C LEU A 259 15.06 -14.32 12.93
N THR A 260 15.72 -15.46 13.01
CA THR A 260 15.13 -16.73 13.52
C THR A 260 14.74 -16.70 14.99
N SER A 261 15.31 -15.79 15.77
CA SER A 261 15.00 -15.62 17.21
C SER A 261 13.83 -14.66 17.49
N VAL A 262 13.24 -14.06 16.46
CA VAL A 262 12.10 -13.14 16.63
C VAL A 262 10.82 -13.93 16.93
N HIS A 263 10.11 -13.57 17.99
CA HIS A 263 8.91 -14.24 18.46
C HIS A 263 7.72 -13.29 18.51
N CYS A 264 6.54 -13.78 18.13
CA CYS A 264 5.30 -13.08 18.38
C CYS A 264 4.77 -13.40 19.81
N ALA A 265 3.89 -12.56 20.31
CA ALA A 265 3.27 -12.72 21.64
C ALA A 265 2.59 -14.11 21.86
N CYS A 266 2.27 -14.83 20.80
CA CYS A 266 1.72 -16.19 20.89
C CYS A 266 2.73 -17.21 21.42
N ALA A 267 4.04 -17.03 21.17
CA ALA A 267 5.07 -17.94 21.64
C ALA A 267 5.20 -17.88 23.18
N ASP A 268 5.13 -16.69 23.75
CA ASP A 268 5.20 -16.50 25.22
C ASP A 268 4.02 -17.14 25.94
N LEU A 269 2.81 -17.08 25.33
CA LEU A 269 1.63 -17.73 25.87
C LEU A 269 1.75 -19.26 25.84
N ALA A 270 2.33 -19.82 24.78
CA ALA A 270 2.55 -21.27 24.68
C ALA A 270 3.57 -21.76 25.72
N HIS A 271 4.66 -21.00 25.95
CA HIS A 271 5.65 -21.34 27.00
C HIS A 271 5.08 -21.25 28.41
N ARG A 272 4.26 -20.23 28.70
CA ARG A 272 3.59 -20.11 30.01
C ARG A 272 2.54 -21.23 30.23
N ALA A 273 1.83 -21.66 29.21
CA ALA A 273 0.91 -22.76 29.28
C ALA A 273 1.63 -24.10 29.50
N ALA A 274 2.79 -24.31 28.86
CA ALA A 274 3.60 -25.52 29.03
C ALA A 274 4.24 -25.62 30.44
N SER A 275 4.64 -24.49 31.02
CA SER A 275 5.24 -24.42 32.37
C SER A 275 4.20 -24.47 33.48
N ALA A 276 2.91 -24.32 33.19
CA ALA A 276 1.81 -24.39 34.15
C ALA A 276 1.22 -25.79 34.28
N LEU A 277 1.67 -26.81 33.52
CA LEU A 277 1.26 -28.19 33.69
C LEU A 277 1.96 -28.76 34.95
N PRO A 278 1.21 -29.32 35.93
CA PRO A 278 1.81 -29.92 37.10
C PRO A 278 2.66 -31.12 36.68
N HIS A 279 3.89 -31.19 37.20
CA HIS A 279 4.71 -32.39 37.10
C HIS A 279 3.91 -33.60 37.54
N PRO A 280 3.92 -34.72 36.78
CA PRO A 280 3.34 -35.95 37.30
C PRO A 280 4.08 -36.34 38.58
N ALA A 281 3.36 -36.45 39.69
CA ALA A 281 3.90 -36.97 40.95
C ALA A 281 4.36 -38.39 40.70
N HIS A 282 5.64 -38.66 41.01
CA HIS A 282 6.21 -40.01 41.09
C HIS A 282 5.66 -40.75 42.30
#